data_913931eae7af2773f750762e0ef659e6
#
_entry.id   913931eae7af2773f750762e0ef659e6
#
_cell.length_a   1.000
_cell.length_b   1.000
_cell.length_c   1.000
_cell.angle_alpha   90.00
_cell.angle_beta   90.00
_cell.angle_gamma   90.00
#
_symmetry.space_group_name_H-M   'P 1'
#
loop_
_entity.id
_entity.type
_entity.pdbx_description
1 polymer ?
#
loop_
_entity_poly.entity_id
_entity_poly.type
_entity_poly.pdbx_seq_one_letter_code
_entity_poly.pdbx_strand_id
1 'polypeptide(L)'
;LVFARLEYNLTKAYLRYCAGQRFGYTNPRKLFNRLDIHDSDSVHVSYQTLFDVPVKTPDNTFVTLALTKIRQDSAAVFMRQSEPSDPFYRQLLARLDGTGSKSERMRIMGNMERCRWNSAGRPGDSRKYVLLNIPSQELEAIDGDNRLSMRVVCGSMKTKTPLLNSRIERIDVN
;
A
#
# COMPACT_ATOMS: atom_id res chain seq x y z
N LEU A 1 22.05 -33.18 -3.41
CA LEU A 1 22.07 -31.99 -2.51
C LEU A 1 22.04 -30.67 -3.28
N VAL A 2 22.85 -30.49 -4.36
CA VAL A 2 22.92 -29.22 -5.13
C VAL A 2 21.58 -28.89 -5.80
N PHE A 3 20.98 -29.84 -6.50
CA PHE A 3 19.68 -29.64 -7.18
C PHE A 3 18.55 -29.32 -6.21
N ALA A 4 18.45 -30.03 -5.10
CA ALA A 4 17.42 -29.73 -4.09
C ALA A 4 17.57 -28.34 -3.47
N ARG A 5 18.82 -27.87 -3.26
CA ARG A 5 19.10 -26.52 -2.80
C ARG A 5 18.73 -25.45 -3.85
N LEU A 6 19.01 -25.74 -5.11
CA LEU A 6 18.63 -24.87 -6.23
C LEU A 6 17.12 -24.75 -6.34
N GLU A 7 16.40 -25.86 -6.34
CA GLU A 7 14.94 -25.91 -6.38
C GLU A 7 14.31 -25.14 -5.23
N TYR A 8 14.80 -25.36 -4.01
CA TYR A 8 14.34 -24.61 -2.83
C TYR A 8 14.53 -23.09 -3.00
N ASN A 9 15.71 -22.65 -3.45
CA ASN A 9 16.00 -21.23 -3.62
C ASN A 9 15.17 -20.60 -4.73
N LEU A 10 14.97 -21.29 -5.86
CA LEU A 10 14.13 -20.82 -6.96
C LEU A 10 12.66 -20.72 -6.52
N THR A 11 12.13 -21.73 -5.84
CA THR A 11 10.77 -21.70 -5.32
C THR A 11 10.57 -20.58 -4.31
N LYS A 12 11.52 -20.39 -3.40
CA LYS A 12 11.50 -19.29 -2.44
C LYS A 12 11.53 -17.91 -3.13
N ALA A 13 12.39 -17.74 -4.14
CA ALA A 13 12.47 -16.50 -4.91
C ALA A 13 11.17 -16.21 -5.67
N TYR A 14 10.59 -17.23 -6.31
CA TYR A 14 9.32 -17.15 -7.00
C TYR A 14 8.17 -16.73 -6.06
N LEU A 15 8.02 -17.41 -4.92
CA LEU A 15 6.99 -17.09 -3.93
C LEU A 15 7.15 -15.66 -3.41
N ARG A 16 8.40 -15.26 -3.10
CA ARG A 16 8.71 -13.91 -2.63
C ARG A 16 8.40 -12.85 -3.69
N TYR A 17 8.69 -13.13 -4.96
CA TYR A 17 8.36 -12.24 -6.07
C TYR A 17 6.85 -12.08 -6.20
N CYS A 18 6.10 -13.18 -6.33
CA CYS A 18 4.65 -13.13 -6.52
C CYS A 18 3.94 -12.46 -5.33
N ALA A 19 4.34 -12.80 -4.10
CA ALA A 19 3.79 -12.18 -2.90
C ALA A 19 4.13 -10.68 -2.83
N GLY A 20 5.38 -10.31 -3.13
CA GLY A 20 5.82 -8.92 -3.14
C GLY A 20 5.11 -8.08 -4.19
N GLN A 21 4.92 -8.59 -5.40
CA GLN A 21 4.19 -7.90 -6.46
C GLN A 21 2.71 -7.68 -6.11
N ARG A 22 2.09 -8.67 -5.47
CA ARG A 22 0.64 -8.64 -5.20
C ARG A 22 0.26 -7.93 -3.90
N PHE A 23 1.12 -7.96 -2.89
CA PHE A 23 0.82 -7.45 -1.54
C PHE A 23 1.82 -6.40 -1.03
N GLY A 24 2.90 -6.17 -1.77
CA GLY A 24 4.01 -5.32 -1.36
C GLY A 24 5.14 -6.10 -0.70
N TYR A 25 6.34 -5.57 -0.81
CA TYR A 25 7.55 -6.09 -0.18
C TYR A 25 7.73 -5.58 1.24
N THR A 26 7.04 -4.48 1.57
CA THR A 26 7.12 -3.80 2.86
C THR A 26 5.74 -3.72 3.49
N ASN A 27 5.63 -4.03 4.76
CA ASN A 27 4.38 -3.86 5.51
C ASN A 27 4.20 -2.38 5.91
N PRO A 28 3.19 -1.66 5.36
CA PRO A 28 2.98 -0.25 5.64
C PRO A 28 2.70 0.05 7.11
N ARG A 29 2.00 -0.83 7.82
CA ARG A 29 1.76 -0.65 9.27
C ARG A 29 3.07 -0.61 10.06
N LYS A 30 4.00 -1.53 9.73
CA LYS A 30 5.31 -1.56 10.40
C LYS A 30 6.17 -0.37 10.03
N LEU A 31 6.06 0.11 8.78
CA LEU A 31 6.82 1.25 8.31
C LEU A 31 6.34 2.55 8.95
N PHE A 32 5.06 2.88 8.81
CA PHE A 32 4.53 4.17 9.26
C PHE A 32 4.43 4.29 10.78
N ASN A 33 4.08 3.21 11.48
CA ASN A 33 3.98 3.24 12.94
C ASN A 33 5.34 3.32 13.65
N ARG A 34 6.46 3.04 12.93
CA ARG A 34 7.83 3.26 13.44
C ARG A 34 8.34 4.69 13.25
N LEU A 35 7.68 5.49 12.43
CA LEU A 35 8.06 6.88 12.18
C LEU A 35 7.58 7.82 13.29
N ASP A 36 6.80 7.31 14.22
CA ASP A 36 6.43 8.07 15.41
C ASP A 36 7.56 8.03 16.44
N ILE A 37 8.10 9.21 16.71
CA ILE A 37 9.17 9.37 17.72
C ILE A 37 8.45 9.42 19.07
N HIS A 38 8.69 8.42 19.90
CA HIS A 38 8.21 8.40 21.26
C HIS A 38 9.19 9.18 22.13
N ASP A 39 8.76 10.32 22.68
CA ASP A 39 9.50 10.99 23.75
C ASP A 39 9.43 10.11 25.01
N SER A 40 10.59 9.63 25.43
CA SER A 40 10.72 8.67 26.54
C SER A 40 10.29 9.23 27.91
N ASP A 41 10.08 10.55 28.02
CA ASP A 41 9.77 11.22 29.28
C ASP A 41 8.30 11.55 29.52
N SER A 42 7.39 11.21 28.60
CA SER A 42 5.96 11.48 28.79
C SER A 42 5.23 10.24 29.32
N VAL A 43 4.81 10.29 30.56
CA VAL A 43 4.15 9.21 31.32
C VAL A 43 2.74 8.84 30.80
N HIS A 44 2.17 9.60 29.86
CA HIS A 44 0.83 9.39 29.33
C HIS A 44 0.74 9.70 27.84
N VAL A 45 1.44 8.97 26.98
CA VAL A 45 1.21 9.05 25.55
C VAL A 45 0.21 7.97 25.13
N SER A 46 -1.00 8.40 24.82
CA SER A 46 -1.95 7.59 24.05
C SER A 46 -1.37 7.42 22.63
N TYR A 47 -0.80 6.26 22.35
CA TYR A 47 -0.24 5.95 21.04
C TYR A 47 -1.36 5.90 20.00
N GLN A 48 -1.39 6.87 19.11
CA GLN A 48 -2.24 6.84 17.95
C GLN A 48 -1.52 6.05 16.83
N THR A 49 -2.18 5.00 16.34
CA THR A 49 -1.69 4.28 15.17
C THR A 49 -1.67 5.22 13.96
N LEU A 50 -0.48 5.52 13.42
CA LEU A 50 -0.35 6.43 12.27
C LEU A 50 -0.86 5.82 10.97
N PHE A 51 -0.91 4.50 10.86
CA PHE A 51 -1.42 3.79 9.71
C PHE A 51 -2.43 2.74 10.14
N ASP A 52 -3.69 3.04 9.92
CA ASP A 52 -4.82 2.16 10.22
C ASP A 52 -5.68 1.89 8.98
N VAL A 53 -5.02 1.62 7.87
CA VAL A 53 -5.67 1.16 6.64
C VAL A 53 -5.56 -0.35 6.57
N PRO A 54 -6.68 -1.09 6.39
CA PRO A 54 -6.62 -2.53 6.18
C PRO A 54 -5.82 -2.87 4.91
N VAL A 55 -4.83 -3.73 5.03
CA VAL A 55 -4.03 -4.25 3.91
C VAL A 55 -4.13 -5.76 3.85
N LYS A 56 -4.25 -6.29 2.64
CA LYS A 56 -4.19 -7.74 2.43
C LYS A 56 -2.75 -8.22 2.52
N THR A 57 -2.57 -9.37 3.13
CA THR A 57 -1.29 -10.06 3.24
C THR A 57 -1.38 -11.43 2.59
N PRO A 58 -0.25 -12.02 2.13
CA PRO A 58 -0.27 -13.39 1.62
C PRO A 58 -0.72 -14.36 2.71
N ASP A 59 -1.66 -15.21 2.35
CA ASP A 59 -2.20 -16.29 3.19
C ASP A 59 -1.80 -17.68 2.64
N ASN A 60 -2.20 -18.73 3.34
CA ASN A 60 -1.92 -20.11 2.92
C ASN A 60 -2.59 -20.46 1.58
N THR A 61 -3.75 -19.86 1.27
CA THR A 61 -4.45 -20.04 0.00
C THR A 61 -3.63 -19.52 -1.16
N PHE A 62 -3.04 -18.34 -1.00
CA PHE A 62 -2.14 -17.76 -1.99
C PHE A 62 -0.90 -18.63 -2.21
N VAL A 63 -0.27 -19.09 -1.14
CA VAL A 63 0.93 -19.93 -1.22
C VAL A 63 0.62 -21.26 -1.93
N THR A 64 -0.48 -21.92 -1.57
CA THR A 64 -0.93 -23.15 -2.22
C THR A 64 -1.21 -22.96 -3.70
N LEU A 65 -1.89 -21.87 -4.07
CA LEU A 65 -2.14 -21.52 -5.47
C LEU A 65 -0.83 -21.31 -6.23
N ALA A 66 0.10 -20.53 -5.68
CA ALA A 66 1.39 -20.27 -6.31
C ALA A 66 2.20 -21.56 -6.56
N LEU A 67 2.24 -22.47 -5.58
CA LEU A 67 2.90 -23.78 -5.71
C LEU A 67 2.21 -24.66 -6.76
N THR A 68 0.88 -24.63 -6.82
CA THR A 68 0.10 -25.33 -7.85
C THR A 68 0.45 -24.86 -9.25
N LYS A 69 0.70 -23.52 -9.42
CA LYS A 69 1.11 -22.95 -10.72
C LYS A 69 2.50 -23.43 -11.17
N ILE A 70 3.41 -23.71 -10.26
CA ILE A 70 4.69 -24.35 -10.58
C ILE A 70 4.43 -25.77 -11.13
N ARG A 71 3.61 -26.57 -10.43
CA ARG A 71 3.29 -27.94 -10.85
C ARG A 71 2.57 -28.03 -12.20
N GLN A 72 1.84 -26.97 -12.57
CA GLN A 72 1.12 -26.85 -13.84
C GLN A 72 1.95 -26.18 -14.95
N ASP A 73 3.25 -25.98 -14.76
CA ASP A 73 4.13 -25.28 -15.71
C ASP A 73 3.62 -23.86 -16.12
N SER A 74 2.90 -23.23 -15.22
CA SER A 74 2.29 -21.91 -15.44
C SER A 74 2.84 -20.80 -14.51
N ALA A 75 4.01 -21.04 -13.92
CA ALA A 75 4.66 -20.09 -13.00
C ALA A 75 4.88 -18.70 -13.61
N ALA A 76 5.37 -18.64 -14.87
CA ALA A 76 5.60 -17.38 -15.58
C ALA A 76 4.31 -16.56 -15.81
N VAL A 77 3.21 -17.25 -16.09
CA VAL A 77 1.90 -16.61 -16.24
C VAL A 77 1.44 -16.03 -14.90
N PHE A 78 1.61 -16.80 -13.82
CA PHE A 78 1.22 -16.36 -12.48
C PHE A 78 2.07 -15.18 -11.98
N MET A 79 3.38 -15.16 -12.31
CA MET A 79 4.24 -14.01 -12.02
C MET A 79 3.68 -12.72 -12.63
N ARG A 80 3.32 -12.74 -13.93
CA ARG A 80 2.70 -11.60 -14.61
C ARG A 80 1.35 -11.21 -14.02
N GLN A 81 0.52 -12.19 -13.66
CA GLN A 81 -0.78 -11.95 -13.00
C GLN A 81 -0.67 -11.41 -11.58
N SER A 82 0.50 -11.54 -10.95
CA SER A 82 0.76 -11.00 -9.62
C SER A 82 1.14 -9.52 -9.65
N GLU A 83 1.52 -8.98 -10.80
CA GLU A 83 1.85 -7.56 -10.94
C GLU A 83 0.62 -6.67 -10.75
N PRO A 84 0.78 -5.45 -10.20
CA PRO A 84 -0.31 -4.50 -10.07
C PRO A 84 -0.93 -4.15 -11.43
N SER A 85 -2.25 -4.23 -11.53
CA SER A 85 -3.00 -3.84 -12.74
C SER A 85 -3.26 -2.32 -12.83
N ASP A 86 -2.92 -1.56 -11.80
CA ASP A 86 -3.14 -0.13 -11.69
C ASP A 86 -2.43 0.62 -12.83
N PRO A 87 -3.14 1.48 -13.62
CA PRO A 87 -2.52 2.30 -14.66
C PRO A 87 -1.40 3.19 -14.15
N PHE A 88 -1.51 3.71 -12.92
CA PHE A 88 -0.49 4.54 -12.29
C PHE A 88 0.81 3.76 -12.04
N TYR A 89 0.71 2.48 -11.63
CA TYR A 89 1.88 1.61 -11.52
C TYR A 89 2.63 1.48 -12.83
N ARG A 90 1.91 1.31 -13.95
CA ARG A 90 2.51 1.19 -15.30
C ARG A 90 3.20 2.49 -15.73
N GLN A 91 2.63 3.64 -15.42
CA GLN A 91 3.25 4.94 -15.68
C GLN A 91 4.54 5.12 -14.88
N LEU A 92 4.54 4.70 -13.60
CA LEU A 92 5.74 4.73 -12.76
C LEU A 92 6.82 3.79 -13.30
N LEU A 93 6.45 2.60 -13.76
CA LEU A 93 7.37 1.63 -14.35
C LEU A 93 8.05 2.20 -15.60
N ALA A 94 7.27 2.74 -16.54
CA ALA A 94 7.81 3.39 -17.74
C ALA A 94 8.75 4.57 -17.43
N ARG A 95 8.41 5.35 -16.38
CA ARG A 95 9.26 6.47 -15.95
C ARG A 95 10.54 6.00 -15.27
N LEU A 96 10.53 4.85 -14.61
CA LEU A 96 11.72 4.29 -13.95
C LEU A 96 12.83 3.96 -14.95
N ASP A 97 12.47 3.45 -16.12
CA ASP A 97 13.42 3.07 -17.17
C ASP A 97 14.12 4.30 -17.79
N GLY A 98 13.45 5.45 -17.82
CA GLY A 98 13.97 6.70 -18.41
C GLY A 98 14.75 7.59 -17.45
N THR A 99 14.81 7.28 -16.14
CA THR A 99 15.40 8.20 -15.17
C THR A 99 16.83 7.84 -14.79
N GLY A 100 17.75 8.84 -14.89
CA GLY A 100 19.16 8.70 -14.47
C GLY A 100 19.42 9.11 -13.02
N SER A 101 18.50 9.85 -12.38
CA SER A 101 18.68 10.35 -11.02
C SER A 101 18.39 9.28 -9.97
N LYS A 102 19.36 8.99 -9.09
CA LYS A 102 19.18 8.05 -7.97
C LYS A 102 18.03 8.45 -7.04
N SER A 103 17.92 9.72 -6.72
CA SER A 103 16.85 10.24 -5.84
C SER A 103 15.46 10.05 -6.47
N GLU A 104 15.34 10.33 -7.76
CA GLU A 104 14.09 10.13 -8.49
C GLU A 104 13.73 8.65 -8.60
N ARG A 105 14.70 7.79 -8.91
CA ARG A 105 14.50 6.33 -8.92
C ARG A 105 13.95 5.83 -7.59
N MET A 106 14.55 6.25 -6.48
CA MET A 106 14.08 5.85 -5.14
C MET A 106 12.64 6.32 -4.87
N ARG A 107 12.30 7.54 -5.27
CA ARG A 107 10.93 8.08 -5.14
C ARG A 107 9.92 7.31 -5.99
N ILE A 108 10.28 6.98 -7.24
CA ILE A 108 9.45 6.18 -8.14
C ILE A 108 9.24 4.78 -7.53
N MET A 109 10.31 4.11 -7.10
CA MET A 109 10.24 2.78 -6.48
C MET A 109 9.38 2.77 -5.21
N GLY A 110 9.49 3.80 -4.38
CA GLY A 110 8.64 3.97 -3.19
C GLY A 110 7.16 4.12 -3.54
N ASN A 111 6.83 4.84 -4.61
CA ASN A 111 5.45 4.96 -5.08
C ASN A 111 4.95 3.68 -5.75
N MET A 112 5.80 2.96 -6.49
CA MET A 112 5.47 1.63 -7.01
C MET A 112 5.17 0.64 -5.87
N GLU A 113 5.92 0.72 -4.77
CA GLU A 113 5.65 -0.11 -3.58
C GLU A 113 4.28 0.23 -2.97
N ARG A 114 3.89 1.51 -2.90
CA ARG A 114 2.56 1.93 -2.44
C ARG A 114 1.44 1.40 -3.33
N CYS A 115 1.65 1.32 -4.65
CA CYS A 115 0.69 0.72 -5.58
C CYS A 115 0.48 -0.78 -5.33
N ARG A 116 1.47 -1.48 -4.76
CA ARG A 116 1.38 -2.90 -4.41
C ARG A 116 0.59 -3.15 -3.13
N TRP A 117 0.52 -2.17 -2.24
CA TRP A 117 -0.25 -2.33 -1.01
C TRP A 117 -1.73 -2.46 -1.34
N ASN A 118 -2.22 -3.68 -1.23
CA ASN A 118 -3.61 -3.99 -1.54
C ASN A 118 -4.50 -3.56 -0.36
N SER A 119 -4.75 -2.25 -0.28
CA SER A 119 -5.62 -1.67 0.72
C SER A 119 -7.08 -1.86 0.35
N ALA A 120 -7.93 -2.16 1.31
CA ALA A 120 -9.37 -2.17 1.13
C ALA A 120 -9.92 -0.74 1.02
N GLY A 121 -10.97 -0.54 0.22
CA GLY A 121 -11.68 0.74 0.11
C GLY A 121 -10.87 1.81 -0.61
N ARG A 122 -10.50 1.57 -1.85
CA ARG A 122 -9.90 2.62 -2.69
C ARG A 122 -10.93 3.70 -3.02
N PRO A 123 -10.49 4.97 -3.15
CA PRO A 123 -11.32 5.99 -3.78
C PRO A 123 -11.83 5.47 -5.14
N GLY A 124 -13.11 5.56 -5.39
CA GLY A 124 -13.73 5.02 -6.61
C GLY A 124 -14.38 3.63 -6.46
N ASP A 125 -14.09 2.86 -5.39
CA ASP A 125 -14.83 1.63 -5.07
C ASP A 125 -16.28 1.93 -4.62
N SER A 126 -16.54 3.18 -4.25
CA SER A 126 -17.85 3.67 -3.82
C SER A 126 -18.25 4.89 -4.63
N ARG A 127 -19.55 5.03 -4.93
CA ARG A 127 -20.10 6.21 -5.61
C ARG A 127 -19.94 7.48 -4.76
N LYS A 128 -20.07 7.34 -3.43
CA LYS A 128 -19.92 8.44 -2.47
C LYS A 128 -18.75 8.16 -1.56
N TYR A 129 -17.82 9.10 -1.51
CA TYR A 129 -16.70 9.02 -0.59
C TYR A 129 -16.15 10.40 -0.24
N VAL A 130 -15.42 10.47 0.86
CA VAL A 130 -14.65 11.64 1.26
C VAL A 130 -13.18 11.27 1.21
N LEU A 131 -12.39 12.06 0.51
CA LEU A 131 -10.94 11.90 0.42
C LEU A 131 -10.27 13.07 1.13
N LEU A 132 -9.48 12.77 2.16
CA LEU A 132 -8.63 13.74 2.83
C LEU A 132 -7.19 13.57 2.36
N ASN A 133 -6.68 14.55 1.64
CA ASN A 133 -5.29 14.61 1.21
C ASN A 133 -4.47 15.42 2.23
N ILE A 134 -3.80 14.72 3.14
CA ILE A 134 -3.04 15.35 4.23
C ILE A 134 -1.93 16.27 3.71
N PRO A 135 -1.09 15.89 2.72
CA PRO A 135 -0.05 16.75 2.19
C PRO A 135 -0.54 18.06 1.55
N SER A 136 -1.68 18.04 0.86
CA SER A 136 -2.27 19.24 0.25
C SER A 136 -3.19 19.99 1.19
N GLN A 137 -3.54 19.40 2.35
CA GLN A 137 -4.52 19.94 3.30
C GLN A 137 -5.88 20.22 2.63
N GLU A 138 -6.31 19.29 1.78
CA GLU A 138 -7.56 19.37 1.04
C GLU A 138 -8.45 18.17 1.35
N LEU A 139 -9.74 18.44 1.49
CA LEU A 139 -10.79 17.44 1.59
C LEU A 139 -11.67 17.55 0.35
N GLU A 140 -11.92 16.42 -0.29
CA GLU A 140 -12.86 16.29 -1.39
C GLU A 140 -13.99 15.37 -0.99
N ALA A 141 -15.23 15.84 -1.06
CA ALA A 141 -16.42 15.01 -0.96
C ALA A 141 -16.98 14.78 -2.38
N ILE A 142 -17.17 13.50 -2.73
CA ILE A 142 -17.52 13.07 -4.07
C ILE A 142 -18.81 12.27 -4.01
N ASP A 143 -19.78 12.59 -4.88
CA ASP A 143 -21.02 11.85 -5.12
C ASP A 143 -21.25 11.72 -6.64
N GLY A 144 -20.75 10.67 -7.22
CA GLY A 144 -20.75 10.50 -8.68
C GLY A 144 -19.97 11.62 -9.36
N ASP A 145 -20.65 12.45 -10.17
CA ASP A 145 -20.05 13.59 -10.86
C ASP A 145 -19.97 14.88 -10.01
N ASN A 146 -20.65 14.91 -8.87
CA ASN A 146 -20.61 16.05 -7.98
C ASN A 146 -19.38 16.01 -7.09
N ARG A 147 -18.69 17.14 -7.01
CA ARG A 147 -17.49 17.32 -6.19
C ARG A 147 -17.59 18.60 -5.35
N LEU A 148 -17.33 18.46 -4.07
CA LEU A 148 -17.12 19.56 -3.15
C LEU A 148 -15.69 19.48 -2.62
N SER A 149 -14.91 20.55 -2.79
CA SER A 149 -13.55 20.65 -2.29
C SER A 149 -13.46 21.76 -1.25
N MET A 150 -12.69 21.49 -0.18
CA MET A 150 -12.42 22.48 0.87
C MET A 150 -11.04 22.30 1.46
N ARG A 151 -10.47 23.38 1.99
CA ARG A 151 -9.24 23.32 2.76
C ARG A 151 -9.54 22.87 4.19
N VAL A 152 -8.64 22.07 4.74
CA VAL A 152 -8.76 21.53 6.10
C VAL A 152 -7.45 21.68 6.86
N VAL A 153 -7.55 21.73 8.18
CA VAL A 153 -6.40 21.73 9.06
C VAL A 153 -6.03 20.27 9.37
N CYS A 154 -4.80 19.89 9.04
CA CYS A 154 -4.22 18.62 9.44
C CYS A 154 -3.33 18.77 10.67
N GLY A 155 -3.07 17.67 11.34
CA GLY A 155 -2.24 17.64 12.54
C GLY A 155 -0.80 18.10 12.30
N SER A 156 -0.16 18.56 13.36
CA SER A 156 1.23 19.01 13.37
C SER A 156 2.21 17.83 13.46
N MET A 157 3.51 18.13 13.48
CA MET A 157 4.55 17.10 13.71
C MET A 157 4.40 16.38 15.05
N LYS A 158 3.85 17.03 16.07
CA LYS A 158 3.61 16.46 17.40
C LYS A 158 2.27 15.71 17.50
N THR A 159 1.29 16.09 16.69
CA THR A 159 -0.07 15.53 16.68
C THR A 159 -0.44 15.14 15.26
N LYS A 160 0.21 14.12 14.73
CA LYS A 160 0.07 13.72 13.33
C LYS A 160 -1.34 13.20 13.03
N THR A 161 -1.90 13.62 11.90
CA THR A 161 -3.14 13.03 11.38
C THR A 161 -2.85 11.61 10.88
N PRO A 162 -3.54 10.58 11.39
CA PRO A 162 -3.32 9.21 10.96
C PRO A 162 -3.84 8.96 9.54
N LEU A 163 -3.21 8.02 8.84
CA LEU A 163 -3.74 7.43 7.61
C LEU A 163 -4.76 6.36 8.00
N LEU A 164 -6.01 6.58 7.68
CA LEU A 164 -7.10 5.66 8.01
C LEU A 164 -8.07 5.51 6.84
N ASN A 165 -8.81 4.41 6.86
CA ASN A 165 -9.97 4.19 6.00
C ASN A 165 -11.14 3.80 6.89
N SER A 166 -12.21 4.60 6.86
CA SER A 166 -13.38 4.43 7.71
C SER A 166 -14.66 4.79 6.97
N ARG A 167 -15.80 4.62 7.62
CA ARG A 167 -17.10 5.06 7.13
C ARG A 167 -17.63 6.17 8.02
N ILE A 168 -18.34 7.13 7.43
CA ILE A 168 -19.10 8.13 8.18
C ILE A 168 -20.35 7.44 8.70
N GLU A 169 -20.47 7.32 10.01
CA GLU A 169 -21.63 6.69 10.67
C GLU A 169 -22.65 7.72 11.11
N ARG A 170 -22.20 8.92 11.48
CA ARG A 170 -23.06 9.98 12.00
C ARG A 170 -22.53 11.37 11.67
N ILE A 171 -23.43 12.30 11.42
CA ILE A 171 -23.15 13.74 11.25
C ILE A 171 -24.02 14.46 12.27
N ASP A 172 -23.37 15.16 13.19
CA ASP A 172 -24.05 16.03 14.15
C ASP A 172 -23.96 17.48 13.64
N VAL A 173 -25.09 18.19 13.66
CA VAL A 173 -25.20 19.59 13.25
C VAL A 173 -25.58 20.40 14.48
N ASN A 174 -24.83 21.45 14.77
CA ASN A 174 -25.13 22.43 15.82
C ASN A 174 -26.07 23.51 15.32
#